data_018ff8219a8b11fbde1c774540b17a34
#
_entry.id   018ff8219a8b11fbde1c774540b17a34
#
_cell.length_a   1.000
_cell.length_b   1.000
_cell.length_c   1.000
_cell.angle_alpha   90.00
_cell.angle_beta   90.00
_cell.angle_gamma   90.00
#
_symmetry.space_group_name_H-M   'P 1'
#
loop_
_entity.id
_entity.type
_entity.pdbx_description
1 polymer ?
#
loop_
_entity_poly.entity_id
_entity_poly.type
_entity_poly.pdbx_seq_one_letter_code
_entity_poly.pdbx_strand_id
1 'polypeptide(L)'
;VRSRGLGDVYKRQPRRGFNSVRLVRQDERNVIRAFVHSTQTVMVGATLKMQLAENCLTDDGQRIRKGTPVFGEVTGIDGERVLVKITSVNLAGNILPFEKEVYSEDAMEGIYVPGNAKAETIKEAEAAGVSGTNTSISGGLDMGSQIVAGAANSVINATKSAASKNIRKIKVTIKTNYRILLK
;
A
#
# COMPACT_ATOMS: atom_id res chain seq x y z
N VAL A 1 33.50 -39.00 -65.25
CA VAL A 1 32.38 -38.30 -64.65
C VAL A 1 32.52 -38.50 -63.13
N ARG A 2 32.97 -37.45 -62.40
CA ARG A 2 33.08 -37.48 -60.88
C ARG A 2 31.74 -37.24 -60.29
N SER A 3 31.18 -38.24 -59.57
CA SER A 3 29.98 -38.09 -58.74
C SER A 3 30.32 -37.21 -57.59
N ARG A 4 29.68 -36.02 -57.48
CA ARG A 4 29.71 -35.17 -56.28
C ARG A 4 28.80 -35.82 -55.25
N GLY A 5 29.44 -36.30 -54.20
CA GLY A 5 28.75 -36.94 -53.09
C GLY A 5 27.80 -35.97 -52.38
N LEU A 6 26.61 -36.43 -52.05
CA LEU A 6 25.54 -35.78 -51.30
C LEU A 6 25.90 -35.42 -49.84
N GLY A 7 27.18 -35.56 -49.47
CA GLY A 7 27.64 -35.34 -48.09
C GLY A 7 27.74 -33.90 -47.60
N ASP A 8 27.75 -32.91 -48.52
CA ASP A 8 28.05 -31.52 -48.13
C ASP A 8 26.80 -30.67 -47.84
N VAL A 9 25.60 -31.20 -48.10
CA VAL A 9 24.36 -30.43 -47.90
C VAL A 9 23.94 -30.39 -46.42
N TYR A 10 24.38 -31.36 -45.60
CA TYR A 10 23.98 -31.44 -44.20
C TYR A 10 24.85 -30.67 -43.20
N LYS A 11 25.97 -30.07 -43.66
CA LYS A 11 26.90 -29.35 -42.77
C LYS A 11 26.48 -27.93 -42.41
N ARG A 12 25.40 -27.41 -42.99
CA ARG A 12 24.98 -26.00 -42.74
C ARG A 12 23.62 -25.85 -42.07
N GLN A 13 23.10 -26.87 -41.44
CA GLN A 13 21.94 -26.64 -40.56
C GLN A 13 22.45 -26.04 -39.25
N PRO A 14 22.06 -24.79 -38.92
CA PRO A 14 22.30 -24.29 -37.59
C PRO A 14 21.57 -25.23 -36.64
N ARG A 15 22.30 -25.84 -35.71
CA ARG A 15 21.70 -26.59 -34.58
C ARG A 15 20.86 -25.61 -33.82
N ARG A 16 19.58 -25.50 -34.15
CA ARG A 16 18.59 -24.88 -33.28
C ARG A 16 18.50 -25.83 -32.09
N GLY A 17 19.23 -25.48 -31.04
CA GLY A 17 19.06 -26.15 -29.78
C GLY A 17 17.58 -26.10 -29.40
N PHE A 18 17.02 -27.22 -29.09
CA PHE A 18 15.67 -27.36 -28.57
C PHE A 18 15.69 -26.78 -27.12
N ASN A 19 15.71 -25.45 -27.02
CA ASN A 19 15.55 -24.77 -25.73
C ASN A 19 14.06 -24.73 -25.40
N SER A 20 13.50 -25.88 -25.09
CA SER A 20 12.13 -25.99 -24.60
C SER A 20 11.99 -25.62 -23.12
N VAL A 21 13.08 -25.39 -22.42
CA VAL A 21 13.05 -24.80 -21.10
C VAL A 21 13.11 -23.29 -21.28
N ARG A 22 11.96 -22.65 -21.31
CA ARG A 22 11.85 -21.22 -21.07
C ARG A 22 12.40 -21.02 -19.66
N LEU A 23 13.65 -20.64 -19.55
CA LEU A 23 14.18 -20.13 -18.30
C LEU A 23 13.24 -18.99 -17.93
N VAL A 24 12.43 -19.21 -16.91
CA VAL A 24 11.64 -18.14 -16.27
C VAL A 24 12.68 -17.08 -15.97
N ARG A 25 12.62 -15.98 -16.72
CA ARG A 25 13.52 -14.87 -16.46
C ARG A 25 13.22 -14.45 -15.04
N GLN A 26 14.23 -14.52 -14.18
CA GLN A 26 14.14 -14.02 -12.81
C GLN A 26 13.79 -12.53 -12.74
N ASP A 27 13.63 -11.89 -13.91
CA ASP A 27 13.31 -10.47 -14.06
C ASP A 27 11.81 -10.17 -14.08
N GLU A 28 10.92 -11.16 -13.98
CA GLU A 28 9.47 -10.92 -13.80
C GLU A 28 9.20 -10.58 -12.32
N ARG A 29 9.75 -9.46 -11.89
CA ARG A 29 9.43 -8.90 -10.59
C ARG A 29 8.00 -8.42 -10.61
N ASN A 30 7.24 -8.83 -9.60
CA ASN A 30 5.85 -8.39 -9.41
C ASN A 30 5.76 -7.08 -8.61
N VAL A 31 6.89 -6.45 -8.33
CA VAL A 31 6.97 -5.20 -7.56
C VAL A 31 7.82 -4.17 -8.30
N ILE A 32 7.45 -2.91 -8.17
CA ILE A 32 8.15 -1.76 -8.72
C ILE A 32 8.85 -1.05 -7.58
N ARG A 33 10.14 -0.77 -7.74
CA ARG A 33 10.91 -0.05 -6.72
C ARG A 33 10.67 1.45 -6.81
N ALA A 34 10.43 2.06 -5.66
CA ALA A 34 10.27 3.50 -5.51
C ALA A 34 10.93 3.98 -4.21
N PHE A 35 10.96 5.27 -3.98
CA PHE A 35 11.44 5.87 -2.75
C PHE A 35 10.66 7.13 -2.40
N VAL A 36 10.66 7.49 -1.14
CA VAL A 36 10.03 8.71 -0.65
C VAL A 36 10.88 9.91 -1.09
N HIS A 37 10.28 10.85 -1.83
CA HIS A 37 11.00 11.93 -2.50
C HIS A 37 11.65 12.93 -1.52
N SER A 38 10.98 13.24 -0.41
CA SER A 38 11.44 14.19 0.60
C SER A 38 10.95 13.78 1.98
N THR A 39 11.53 14.32 3.04
CA THR A 39 10.96 14.12 4.38
C THR A 39 9.60 14.80 4.46
N GLN A 40 8.56 14.02 4.77
CA GLN A 40 7.17 14.47 4.81
C GLN A 40 6.52 14.04 6.10
N THR A 41 5.76 14.95 6.71
CA THR A 41 4.88 14.59 7.83
C THR A 41 3.47 14.42 7.31
N VAL A 42 2.94 13.23 7.44
CA VAL A 42 1.64 12.84 6.92
C VAL A 42 0.68 12.43 8.03
N MET A 43 -0.59 12.45 7.74
CA MET A 43 -1.69 11.95 8.56
C MET A 43 -2.63 11.15 7.66
N VAL A 44 -3.58 10.44 8.23
CA VAL A 44 -4.62 9.73 7.45
C VAL A 44 -5.38 10.71 6.56
N GLY A 45 -5.52 10.39 5.27
CA GLY A 45 -6.09 11.24 4.23
C GLY A 45 -5.11 12.25 3.63
N ALA A 46 -3.83 12.27 4.06
CA ALA A 46 -2.81 13.12 3.45
C ALA A 46 -2.20 12.45 2.21
N THR A 47 -1.62 13.25 1.33
CA THR A 47 -0.92 12.77 0.14
C THR A 47 0.57 12.64 0.42
N LEU A 48 1.14 11.47 0.12
CA LEU A 48 2.57 11.20 0.19
C LEU A 48 3.18 11.29 -1.21
N LYS A 49 4.23 12.10 -1.36
CA LYS A 49 5.00 12.20 -2.60
C LYS A 49 6.14 11.19 -2.63
N MET A 50 6.12 10.36 -3.65
CA MET A 50 7.10 9.31 -3.92
C MET A 50 7.70 9.49 -5.31
N GLN A 51 8.77 8.78 -5.61
CA GLN A 51 9.43 8.81 -6.91
C GLN A 51 9.84 7.38 -7.32
N LEU A 52 9.59 7.04 -8.59
CA LEU A 52 9.96 5.74 -9.13
C LEU A 52 11.48 5.57 -9.21
N ALA A 53 12.00 4.46 -8.72
CA ALA A 53 13.42 4.10 -8.79
C ALA A 53 13.80 3.37 -10.09
N GLU A 54 12.83 2.87 -10.81
CA GLU A 54 13.02 2.11 -12.06
C GLU A 54 11.94 2.44 -13.09
N ASN A 55 12.16 2.01 -14.34
CA ASN A 55 11.15 2.13 -15.39
C ASN A 55 10.09 1.05 -15.16
N CYS A 56 8.82 1.40 -15.31
CA CYS A 56 7.71 0.47 -15.21
C CYS A 56 6.66 0.72 -16.30
N LEU A 57 5.62 -0.06 -16.28
CA LEU A 57 4.44 0.11 -17.13
C LEU A 57 3.25 0.48 -16.26
N THR A 58 2.33 1.28 -16.81
CA THR A 58 1.00 1.47 -16.24
C THR A 58 0.17 0.20 -16.44
N ASP A 59 -0.98 0.13 -15.81
CA ASP A 59 -1.93 -0.96 -16.01
C ASP A 59 -2.43 -1.02 -17.48
N ASP A 60 -2.44 0.12 -18.18
CA ASP A 60 -2.73 0.24 -19.63
C ASP A 60 -1.52 -0.08 -20.53
N GLY A 61 -0.37 -0.47 -19.98
CA GLY A 61 0.83 -0.81 -20.73
C GLY A 61 1.68 0.38 -21.20
N GLN A 62 1.39 1.61 -20.75
CA GLN A 62 2.21 2.77 -21.06
C GLN A 62 3.47 2.79 -20.21
N ARG A 63 4.59 3.16 -20.82
CA ARG A 63 5.89 3.19 -20.15
C ARG A 63 6.07 4.44 -19.30
N ILE A 64 6.27 4.25 -18.00
CA ILE A 64 6.67 5.29 -17.06
C ILE A 64 8.19 5.24 -16.86
N ARG A 65 8.84 6.38 -16.90
CA ARG A 65 10.29 6.48 -16.73
C ARG A 65 10.65 6.52 -15.25
N LYS A 66 11.83 5.99 -14.93
CA LYS A 66 12.51 6.23 -13.66
C LYS A 66 12.52 7.73 -13.33
N GLY A 67 12.32 8.08 -12.07
CA GLY A 67 12.31 9.46 -11.62
C GLY A 67 10.95 10.15 -11.72
N THR A 68 9.93 9.51 -12.30
CA THR A 68 8.58 10.07 -12.35
C THR A 68 8.02 10.17 -10.93
N PRO A 69 7.48 11.34 -10.53
CA PRO A 69 6.83 11.50 -9.24
C PRO A 69 5.49 10.78 -9.25
N VAL A 70 5.20 10.08 -8.15
CA VAL A 70 3.95 9.39 -7.91
C VAL A 70 3.39 9.85 -6.57
N PHE A 71 2.08 10.00 -6.50
CA PHE A 71 1.40 10.47 -5.31
C PHE A 71 0.45 9.38 -4.82
N GLY A 72 0.56 9.06 -3.53
CA GLY A 72 -0.33 8.11 -2.89
C GLY A 72 -1.07 8.76 -1.73
N GLU A 73 -2.30 8.33 -1.48
CA GLU A 73 -3.08 8.74 -0.33
C GLU A 73 -2.79 7.82 0.86
N VAL A 74 -2.61 8.41 2.03
CA VAL A 74 -2.48 7.67 3.29
C VAL A 74 -3.87 7.19 3.70
N THR A 75 -4.13 5.90 3.55
CA THR A 75 -5.42 5.28 3.86
C THR A 75 -5.57 4.99 5.34
N GLY A 76 -4.46 4.73 6.04
CA GLY A 76 -4.48 4.40 7.45
C GLY A 76 -3.09 4.41 8.09
N ILE A 77 -3.10 4.34 9.41
CA ILE A 77 -1.90 4.13 10.22
C ILE A 77 -2.20 2.94 11.14
N ASP A 78 -1.42 1.87 10.98
CA ASP A 78 -1.58 0.64 11.74
C ASP A 78 -0.31 0.34 12.55
N GLY A 79 -0.37 0.64 13.86
CA GLY A 79 0.80 0.58 14.72
C GLY A 79 1.92 1.48 14.20
N GLU A 80 3.03 0.87 13.85
CA GLU A 80 4.20 1.54 13.28
C GLU A 80 4.21 1.57 11.74
N ARG A 81 3.06 1.29 11.09
CA ARG A 81 2.96 1.23 9.64
C ARG A 81 2.00 2.26 9.08
N VAL A 82 2.44 2.97 8.04
CA VAL A 82 1.63 3.93 7.30
C VAL A 82 1.17 3.27 6.01
N LEU A 83 -0.12 2.99 5.91
CA LEU A 83 -0.74 2.39 4.72
C LEU A 83 -0.94 3.48 3.67
N VAL A 84 -0.48 3.22 2.44
CA VAL A 84 -0.56 4.18 1.34
C VAL A 84 -1.04 3.47 0.08
N LYS A 85 -2.03 4.06 -0.58
CA LYS A 85 -2.56 3.59 -1.85
C LYS A 85 -2.38 4.63 -2.95
N ILE A 86 -1.96 4.18 -4.12
CA ILE A 86 -1.84 4.98 -5.34
C ILE A 86 -2.99 4.57 -6.25
N THR A 87 -3.67 5.52 -6.86
CA THR A 87 -4.79 5.26 -7.79
C THR A 87 -4.46 5.68 -9.21
N SER A 88 -3.61 6.68 -9.37
CA SER A 88 -3.29 7.23 -10.69
C SER A 88 -1.90 7.85 -10.73
N VAL A 89 -1.38 8.01 -11.93
CA VAL A 89 -0.13 8.72 -12.20
C VAL A 89 -0.34 9.76 -13.29
N ASN A 90 0.29 10.92 -13.13
CA ASN A 90 0.32 11.94 -14.17
C ASN A 90 1.56 11.73 -15.04
N LEU A 91 1.35 11.47 -16.32
CA LEU A 91 2.40 11.31 -17.33
C LEU A 91 2.23 12.36 -18.42
N ALA A 92 3.08 13.38 -18.39
CA ALA A 92 3.09 14.46 -19.39
C ALA A 92 1.72 15.15 -19.59
N GLY A 93 0.96 15.35 -18.51
CA GLY A 93 -0.36 15.98 -18.54
C GLY A 93 -1.53 15.02 -18.73
N ASN A 94 -1.26 13.72 -18.91
CA ASN A 94 -2.29 12.70 -18.96
C ASN A 94 -2.38 11.97 -17.61
N ILE A 95 -3.58 11.82 -17.08
CA ILE A 95 -3.84 11.04 -15.86
C ILE A 95 -4.18 9.62 -16.30
N LEU A 96 -3.33 8.69 -15.89
CA LEU A 96 -3.45 7.28 -16.24
C LEU A 96 -3.75 6.45 -14.98
N PRO A 97 -4.54 5.38 -15.08
CA PRO A 97 -4.77 4.47 -13.97
C PRO A 97 -3.43 3.80 -13.58
N PHE A 98 -3.16 3.77 -12.29
CA PHE A 98 -1.97 3.15 -11.73
C PHE A 98 -2.28 2.74 -10.29
N GLU A 99 -3.05 1.66 -10.16
CA GLU A 99 -3.47 1.17 -8.85
C GLU A 99 -2.37 0.31 -8.23
N LYS A 100 -1.74 0.86 -7.19
CA LYS A 100 -0.64 0.20 -6.48
C LYS A 100 -0.74 0.46 -4.98
N GLU A 101 -0.42 -0.55 -4.22
CA GLU A 101 -0.26 -0.47 -2.77
C GLU A 101 1.22 -0.40 -2.43
N VAL A 102 1.52 0.30 -1.34
CA VAL A 102 2.90 0.53 -0.91
C VAL A 102 3.30 -0.51 0.13
N TYR A 103 4.42 -1.16 -0.10
CA TYR A 103 5.06 -2.13 0.79
C TYR A 103 6.44 -1.62 1.22
N SER A 104 6.87 -1.99 2.40
CA SER A 104 8.25 -1.82 2.84
C SER A 104 9.17 -2.90 2.24
N GLU A 105 10.49 -2.74 2.40
CA GLU A 105 11.48 -3.75 1.96
C GLU A 105 11.32 -5.11 2.67
N ASP A 106 10.62 -5.16 3.79
CA ASP A 106 10.27 -6.38 4.53
C ASP A 106 9.11 -7.18 3.90
N ALA A 107 8.62 -6.74 2.74
CA ALA A 107 7.48 -7.31 2.00
C ALA A 107 6.14 -7.25 2.76
N MET A 108 6.04 -6.44 3.79
CA MET A 108 4.80 -6.16 4.51
C MET A 108 4.18 -4.86 4.01
N GLU A 109 2.86 -4.83 3.96
CA GLU A 109 2.09 -3.66 3.55
C GLU A 109 2.37 -2.46 4.46
N GLY A 110 2.45 -1.29 3.84
CA GLY A 110 2.70 -0.02 4.52
C GLY A 110 4.18 0.32 4.70
N ILE A 111 4.44 1.59 4.98
CA ILE A 111 5.77 2.14 5.26
C ILE A 111 6.05 1.98 6.75
N TYR A 112 7.11 1.25 7.09
CA TYR A 112 7.52 1.07 8.48
C TYR A 112 8.17 2.33 9.04
N VAL A 113 7.61 2.88 10.11
CA VAL A 113 8.12 4.05 10.81
C VAL A 113 8.24 3.73 12.30
N PRO A 114 9.44 3.29 12.76
CA PRO A 114 9.63 2.88 14.15
C PRO A 114 9.41 4.05 15.12
N GLY A 115 8.89 3.75 16.29
CA GLY A 115 8.67 4.72 17.38
C GLY A 115 7.37 5.50 17.29
N ASN A 116 6.42 5.08 16.43
CA ASN A 116 5.09 5.66 16.35
C ASN A 116 4.07 4.99 17.32
N ALA A 117 4.56 4.56 18.49
CA ALA A 117 3.77 3.86 19.52
C ALA A 117 2.50 4.61 19.97
N LYS A 118 2.40 5.91 19.68
CA LYS A 118 1.18 6.69 19.97
C LYS A 118 -0.06 6.21 19.22
N ALA A 119 0.12 5.53 18.07
CA ALA A 119 -0.99 4.98 17.31
C ALA A 119 -1.62 3.76 18.01
N GLU A 120 -0.81 2.93 18.64
CA GLU A 120 -1.28 1.75 19.40
C GLU A 120 -2.00 2.17 20.66
N THR A 121 -1.45 3.12 21.43
CA THR A 121 -2.05 3.60 22.67
C THR A 121 -3.45 4.18 22.44
N ILE A 122 -3.71 4.79 21.28
CA ILE A 122 -5.03 5.33 20.94
C ILE A 122 -6.00 4.20 20.60
N LYS A 123 -5.56 3.18 19.87
CA LYS A 123 -6.39 1.99 19.56
C LYS A 123 -6.76 1.21 20.82
N GLU A 124 -5.82 1.03 21.75
CA GLU A 124 -6.07 0.36 23.02
C GLU A 124 -7.04 1.16 23.90
N ALA A 125 -6.90 2.48 23.95
CA ALA A 125 -7.82 3.35 24.68
C ALA A 125 -9.24 3.31 24.06
N GLU A 126 -9.37 3.19 22.75
CA GLU A 126 -10.65 3.01 22.06
C GLU A 126 -11.28 1.65 22.38
N ALA A 127 -10.49 0.58 22.32
CA ALA A 127 -10.97 -0.76 22.65
C ALA A 127 -11.39 -0.87 24.12
N ALA A 128 -10.65 -0.25 25.03
CA ALA A 128 -10.97 -0.20 26.44
C ALA A 128 -12.21 0.66 26.74
N GLY A 129 -12.35 1.80 26.04
CA GLY A 129 -13.51 2.69 26.18
C GLY A 129 -14.82 2.05 25.71
N VAL A 130 -14.77 1.22 24.69
CA VAL A 130 -15.96 0.49 24.20
C VAL A 130 -16.28 -0.71 25.07
N SER A 131 -15.27 -1.37 25.65
CA SER A 131 -15.48 -2.48 26.60
C SER A 131 -16.03 -2.02 27.97
N GLY A 132 -15.69 -0.79 28.39
CA GLY A 132 -16.12 -0.25 29.70
C GLY A 132 -17.58 0.19 29.77
N THR A 133 -18.27 0.36 28.63
CA THR A 133 -19.69 0.76 28.60
C THR A 133 -20.65 -0.43 28.51
N ASN A 134 -20.16 -1.64 28.63
CA ASN A 134 -21.03 -2.81 28.84
C ASN A 134 -21.40 -2.93 30.31
N THR A 135 -21.82 -1.82 30.92
CA THR A 135 -22.46 -1.86 32.20
C THR A 135 -23.83 -2.50 31.99
N SER A 136 -23.90 -3.77 32.36
CA SER A 136 -25.14 -4.48 32.52
C SER A 136 -26.01 -3.70 33.54
N ILE A 137 -26.89 -2.86 33.05
CA ILE A 137 -28.02 -2.38 33.80
C ILE A 137 -29.02 -3.53 33.84
N SER A 138 -28.66 -4.56 34.60
CA SER A 138 -29.54 -5.61 35.04
C SER A 138 -30.21 -5.10 36.35
N GLY A 139 -31.36 -4.56 36.21
CA GLY A 139 -32.12 -4.17 37.37
C GLY A 139 -33.32 -3.30 37.01
N GLY A 140 -34.44 -3.97 36.80
CA GLY A 140 -35.81 -3.51 36.67
C GLY A 140 -36.08 -2.02 36.81
N LEU A 141 -36.88 -1.57 35.85
CA LEU A 141 -38.00 -0.65 36.05
C LEU A 141 -38.26 0.15 34.78
N ASP A 142 -39.28 -0.28 34.09
CA ASP A 142 -40.43 0.48 33.64
C ASP A 142 -40.23 1.98 33.34
N MET A 143 -40.55 2.35 32.08
CA MET A 143 -40.79 3.69 31.54
C MET A 143 -39.62 4.70 31.44
N GLY A 144 -38.52 4.53 32.16
CA GLY A 144 -37.28 5.31 31.98
C GLY A 144 -36.33 4.78 30.91
N SER A 145 -36.53 3.55 30.43
CA SER A 145 -35.59 2.82 29.59
C SER A 145 -35.43 3.37 28.17
N GLN A 146 -36.42 4.04 27.61
CA GLN A 146 -36.33 4.65 26.28
C GLN A 146 -35.45 5.90 26.27
N ILE A 147 -35.46 6.68 27.33
CA ILE A 147 -34.63 7.88 27.44
C ILE A 147 -33.15 7.49 27.65
N VAL A 148 -32.90 6.44 28.43
CA VAL A 148 -31.55 5.93 28.70
C VAL A 148 -30.95 5.28 27.49
N ALA A 149 -31.73 4.54 26.68
CA ALA A 149 -31.26 3.95 25.43
C ALA A 149 -30.88 5.00 24.38
N GLY A 150 -31.63 6.10 24.30
CA GLY A 150 -31.31 7.22 23.42
C GLY A 150 -30.03 7.95 23.84
N ALA A 151 -29.87 8.17 25.16
CA ALA A 151 -28.65 8.78 25.70
C ALA A 151 -27.43 7.87 25.56
N ALA A 152 -27.56 6.57 25.78
CA ALA A 152 -26.46 5.61 25.56
C ALA A 152 -26.01 5.57 24.10
N ASN A 153 -26.94 5.55 23.15
CA ASN A 153 -26.60 5.59 21.73
C ASN A 153 -25.92 6.90 21.29
N SER A 154 -26.36 8.03 21.86
CA SER A 154 -25.72 9.33 21.59
C SER A 154 -24.30 9.42 22.16
N VAL A 155 -24.04 8.85 23.31
CA VAL A 155 -22.71 8.76 23.93
C VAL A 155 -21.81 7.83 23.10
N ILE A 156 -22.29 6.67 22.67
CA ILE A 156 -21.54 5.74 21.84
C ILE A 156 -21.18 6.39 20.48
N ASN A 157 -22.11 7.10 19.87
CA ASN A 157 -21.86 7.79 18.61
C ASN A 157 -20.91 8.98 18.77
N ALA A 158 -20.99 9.71 19.87
CA ALA A 158 -20.07 10.79 20.21
C ALA A 158 -18.65 10.26 20.46
N THR A 159 -18.53 9.12 21.15
CA THR A 159 -17.24 8.45 21.40
C THR A 159 -16.62 7.96 20.08
N LYS A 160 -17.40 7.30 19.22
CA LYS A 160 -16.93 6.86 17.89
C LYS A 160 -16.47 8.03 17.01
N SER A 161 -17.22 9.15 17.04
CA SER A 161 -16.84 10.35 16.27
C SER A 161 -15.60 11.02 16.86
N ALA A 162 -15.43 11.05 18.16
CA ALA A 162 -14.24 11.59 18.81
C ALA A 162 -13.00 10.73 18.53
N ALA A 163 -13.15 9.41 18.58
CA ALA A 163 -12.13 8.44 18.24
C ALA A 163 -11.67 8.61 16.78
N SER A 164 -12.58 8.64 15.82
CA SER A 164 -12.28 8.87 14.41
C SER A 164 -11.55 10.20 14.16
N LYS A 165 -11.91 11.26 14.91
CA LYS A 165 -11.22 12.56 14.85
C LYS A 165 -9.81 12.50 15.44
N ASN A 166 -9.58 11.68 16.46
CA ASN A 166 -8.28 11.53 17.09
C ASN A 166 -7.30 10.74 16.22
N ILE A 167 -7.74 9.69 15.53
CA ILE A 167 -6.93 8.93 14.57
C ILE A 167 -6.42 9.85 13.47
N ARG A 168 -7.23 10.77 12.97
CA ARG A 168 -6.81 11.75 11.95
C ARG A 168 -5.79 12.77 12.45
N LYS A 169 -5.58 12.90 13.76
CA LYS A 169 -4.59 13.81 14.35
C LYS A 169 -3.20 13.20 14.49
N ILE A 170 -3.07 11.88 14.31
CA ILE A 170 -1.77 11.22 14.38
C ILE A 170 -0.93 11.66 13.19
N LYS A 171 0.18 12.33 13.47
CA LYS A 171 1.14 12.77 12.47
C LYS A 171 2.36 11.87 12.50
N VAL A 172 2.72 11.34 11.35
CA VAL A 172 3.89 10.48 11.17
C VAL A 172 4.87 11.15 10.22
N THR A 173 6.13 11.20 10.60
CA THR A 173 7.18 11.75 9.74
C THR A 173 7.94 10.63 9.06
N ILE A 174 7.85 10.60 7.73
CA ILE A 174 8.56 9.65 6.87
C ILE A 174 9.79 10.35 6.32
N LYS A 175 10.96 9.73 6.47
CA LYS A 175 12.23 10.29 6.01
C LYS A 175 12.38 10.20 4.49
N THR A 176 13.14 11.14 3.93
CA THR A 176 13.54 11.10 2.51
C THR A 176 14.35 9.84 2.18
N ASN A 177 14.31 9.42 0.92
CA ASN A 177 15.00 8.23 0.39
C ASN A 177 14.62 6.90 1.07
N TYR A 178 13.52 6.86 1.82
CA TYR A 178 13.01 5.59 2.32
C TYR A 178 12.58 4.72 1.13
N ARG A 179 13.14 3.51 1.04
CA ARG A 179 12.87 2.58 -0.05
C ARG A 179 11.56 1.85 0.17
N ILE A 180 10.77 1.79 -0.89
CA ILE A 180 9.45 1.17 -0.90
C ILE A 180 9.28 0.31 -2.15
N LEU A 181 8.35 -0.60 -2.08
CA LEU A 181 7.92 -1.47 -3.15
C LEU A 181 6.46 -1.16 -3.48
N LEU A 182 6.14 -1.06 -4.76
CA LEU A 182 4.77 -0.87 -5.25
C LEU A 182 4.30 -2.18 -5.89
N LYS A 183 3.13 -2.66 -5.48
CA LYS A 183 2.54 -3.92 -5.96
C LYS A 183 1.13 -3.72 -6.47
#